data_a561550d6831061fd437415c66899c18
#
_entry.id   a561550d6831061fd437415c66899c18
#
_cell.length_a   1.000
_cell.length_b   1.000
_cell.length_c   1.000
_cell.angle_alpha   90.00
_cell.angle_beta   90.00
_cell.angle_gamma   90.00
#
_symmetry.space_group_name_H-M   'P 1'
#
loop_
_entity.id
_entity.type
_entity.pdbx_description
1 polymer ?
#
loop_
_entity_poly.entity_id
_entity_poly.type
_entity_poly.pdbx_seq_one_letter_code
_entity_poly.pdbx_strand_id
1 'polypeptide(L)'
;MTTQTKQTTRSEEVVRKHREYIWPAATNFYQKPLVADHGSMQHVWDVEGKKYLDFFGGILTVSVGHANPKITGPVKAQIDRFQHLSTLYPNEAIVGLAEKVASITPGALKCSYFTSSGTEANEVAVLLARMSTGSFDIVALRHAYAGGSSLAKSVTAQAPWRKAGVVSVGISHAINPYCYRCPLGLKYPDCEVACAKDVENLIQTGTSGHIAAFIAEPIQGVGGFITPPPEYFKIVFNAVKKYGGLFISDEVQTGFGRTGKHWFGIEHWEVTPDIMTCAKGMANGAPIGATITTKELAASYQGLTISTFGGNPVTSVAAKATIEFIEEEKLLENCDVMGRYFCGKLEELQQKYPVIGDVRGKGLMIGLELVKDPVTKEPAAEATNQLLENTRRHGLLIGKGGLSGNVIRLSPMLNIGKADIDEAIRILDRSFGELQV
;
A
#
# COMPACT_ATOMS: atom_id res chain seq x y z
N MET A 1 -34.15 -37.79 25.30
CA MET A 1 -33.45 -37.02 24.24
C MET A 1 -32.39 -36.17 24.90
N THR A 2 -31.16 -36.63 24.93
CA THR A 2 -29.99 -35.89 25.47
C THR A 2 -29.60 -34.85 24.43
N THR A 3 -29.98 -33.59 24.68
CA THR A 3 -29.44 -32.43 23.94
C THR A 3 -27.93 -32.37 24.17
N GLN A 4 -27.14 -32.89 23.25
CA GLN A 4 -25.71 -32.61 23.20
C GLN A 4 -25.58 -31.09 22.99
N THR A 5 -25.19 -30.38 24.03
CA THR A 5 -24.73 -28.99 23.94
C THR A 5 -23.51 -28.99 23.01
N LYS A 6 -23.69 -28.46 21.77
CA LYS A 6 -22.62 -28.34 20.80
C LYS A 6 -21.55 -27.45 21.41
N GLN A 7 -20.39 -28.00 21.72
CA GLN A 7 -19.30 -27.27 22.33
C GLN A 7 -18.84 -26.20 21.34
N THR A 8 -18.92 -24.92 21.72
CA THR A 8 -18.51 -23.77 20.89
C THR A 8 -17.03 -23.89 20.55
N THR A 9 -16.66 -23.84 19.30
CA THR A 9 -15.26 -23.89 18.88
C THR A 9 -14.51 -22.61 19.26
N ARG A 10 -13.16 -22.66 19.36
CA ARG A 10 -12.29 -21.50 19.61
C ARG A 10 -12.55 -20.39 18.57
N SER A 11 -12.72 -20.77 17.31
CA SER A 11 -13.03 -19.86 16.22
C SER A 11 -14.38 -19.14 16.41
N GLU A 12 -15.44 -19.91 16.73
CA GLU A 12 -16.77 -19.35 16.95
C GLU A 12 -16.79 -18.34 18.12
N GLU A 13 -16.05 -18.62 19.18
CA GLU A 13 -15.96 -17.72 20.33
C GLU A 13 -15.24 -16.43 19.99
N VAL A 14 -14.10 -16.49 19.27
CA VAL A 14 -13.35 -15.30 18.83
C VAL A 14 -14.20 -14.44 17.89
N VAL A 15 -14.89 -15.05 16.91
CA VAL A 15 -15.78 -14.32 15.99
C VAL A 15 -16.95 -13.69 16.72
N ARG A 16 -17.55 -14.36 17.72
CA ARG A 16 -18.61 -13.78 18.56
C ARG A 16 -18.10 -12.53 19.29
N LYS A 17 -16.95 -12.63 19.98
CA LYS A 17 -16.33 -11.51 20.70
C LYS A 17 -15.94 -10.37 19.75
N HIS A 18 -15.41 -10.69 18.55
CA HIS A 18 -15.11 -9.68 17.54
C HIS A 18 -16.35 -8.86 17.16
N ARG A 19 -17.49 -9.52 16.95
CA ARG A 19 -18.76 -8.84 16.63
C ARG A 19 -19.31 -8.00 17.79
N GLU A 20 -19.04 -8.40 19.02
CA GLU A 20 -19.52 -7.74 20.23
C GLU A 20 -18.68 -6.51 20.60
N TYR A 21 -17.33 -6.57 20.45
CA TYR A 21 -16.42 -5.57 20.99
C TYR A 21 -15.67 -4.75 19.93
N ILE A 22 -15.65 -5.18 18.67
CA ILE A 22 -14.99 -4.44 17.59
C ILE A 22 -16.04 -3.78 16.70
N TRP A 23 -15.75 -2.56 16.29
CA TRP A 23 -16.66 -1.79 15.44
C TRP A 23 -17.03 -2.57 14.17
N PRO A 24 -18.32 -2.61 13.77
CA PRO A 24 -18.77 -3.30 12.56
C PRO A 24 -18.11 -2.80 11.25
N ALA A 25 -17.61 -1.55 11.27
CA ALA A 25 -16.87 -1.00 10.13
C ALA A 25 -15.47 -1.63 9.92
N ALA A 26 -14.92 -2.30 10.94
CA ALA A 26 -13.71 -3.12 10.81
C ALA A 26 -14.08 -4.47 10.19
N THR A 27 -14.25 -4.50 8.86
CA THR A 27 -14.83 -5.62 8.14
C THR A 27 -13.80 -6.76 7.92
N ASN A 28 -14.31 -7.98 7.81
CA ASN A 28 -13.56 -9.16 7.41
C ASN A 28 -13.78 -9.47 5.91
N PHE A 29 -12.82 -10.11 5.25
CA PHE A 29 -12.94 -10.45 3.84
C PHE A 29 -13.89 -11.61 3.57
N TYR A 30 -13.96 -12.57 4.49
CA TYR A 30 -14.60 -13.87 4.28
C TYR A 30 -15.97 -13.92 4.97
N GLN A 31 -16.91 -14.67 4.38
CA GLN A 31 -18.23 -14.91 4.97
C GLN A 31 -18.10 -15.55 6.35
N LYS A 32 -17.26 -16.58 6.48
CA LYS A 32 -16.81 -17.12 7.76
C LYS A 32 -15.40 -16.57 8.02
N PRO A 33 -15.23 -15.64 8.98
CA PRO A 33 -13.91 -15.04 9.26
C PRO A 33 -12.86 -16.11 9.56
N LEU A 34 -11.66 -15.93 9.01
CA LEU A 34 -10.49 -16.69 9.38
C LEU A 34 -9.97 -16.15 10.71
N VAL A 35 -9.79 -17.01 11.70
CA VAL A 35 -9.21 -16.65 13.00
C VAL A 35 -7.76 -17.11 13.00
N ALA A 36 -6.84 -16.15 12.78
CA ALA A 36 -5.41 -16.42 12.74
C ALA A 36 -4.88 -16.77 14.14
N ASP A 37 -3.95 -17.70 14.22
CA ASP A 37 -3.24 -18.10 15.42
C ASP A 37 -1.79 -17.61 15.42
N HIS A 38 -1.01 -18.02 14.43
CA HIS A 38 0.39 -17.62 14.26
C HIS A 38 0.81 -17.56 12.81
N GLY A 39 1.99 -16.99 12.56
CA GLY A 39 2.61 -16.93 11.23
C GLY A 39 4.09 -17.25 11.28
N SER A 40 4.63 -17.81 10.20
CA SER A 40 6.06 -18.05 10.00
C SER A 40 6.42 -17.87 8.53
N MET A 41 7.31 -16.94 8.26
CA MET A 41 7.75 -16.58 6.91
C MET A 41 6.57 -16.32 5.97
N GLN A 42 6.37 -17.11 4.90
CA GLN A 42 5.31 -16.94 3.92
C GLN A 42 3.94 -17.50 4.35
N HIS A 43 3.85 -18.08 5.53
CA HIS A 43 2.67 -18.83 5.94
C HIS A 43 2.01 -18.30 7.20
N VAL A 44 0.68 -18.47 7.26
CA VAL A 44 -0.17 -18.20 8.42
C VAL A 44 -0.95 -19.47 8.75
N TRP A 45 -1.19 -19.73 10.03
CA TRP A 45 -2.05 -20.81 10.53
C TRP A 45 -3.26 -20.22 11.24
N ASP A 46 -4.41 -20.84 11.03
CA ASP A 46 -5.59 -20.52 11.82
C ASP A 46 -5.63 -21.33 13.15
N VAL A 47 -6.60 -20.98 14.00
CA VAL A 47 -6.75 -21.63 15.32
C VAL A 47 -7.17 -23.11 15.24
N GLU A 48 -7.58 -23.60 14.09
CA GLU A 48 -7.86 -25.00 13.78
C GLU A 48 -6.61 -25.74 13.25
N GLY A 49 -5.48 -25.04 13.10
CA GLY A 49 -4.22 -25.59 12.62
C GLY A 49 -4.09 -25.68 11.09
N LYS A 50 -5.03 -25.11 10.33
CA LYS A 50 -4.92 -25.08 8.90
C LYS A 50 -3.90 -24.05 8.45
N LYS A 51 -3.00 -24.46 7.55
CA LYS A 51 -1.93 -23.65 6.97
C LYS A 51 -2.41 -22.91 5.72
N TYR A 52 -1.97 -21.67 5.57
CA TYR A 52 -2.24 -20.82 4.41
C TYR A 52 -0.95 -20.18 3.91
N LEU A 53 -0.76 -20.14 2.61
CA LEU A 53 0.25 -19.32 1.94
C LEU A 53 -0.29 -17.88 1.83
N ASP A 54 0.44 -16.88 2.35
CA ASP A 54 -0.04 -15.50 2.43
C ASP A 54 0.50 -14.65 1.27
N PHE A 55 -0.39 -14.33 0.34
CA PHE A 55 -0.12 -13.46 -0.81
C PHE A 55 -0.75 -12.07 -0.67
N PHE A 56 -1.00 -11.65 0.59
CA PHE A 56 -1.50 -10.31 0.87
C PHE A 56 -0.68 -9.56 1.94
N GLY A 57 0.05 -10.28 2.78
CA GLY A 57 0.98 -9.73 3.77
C GLY A 57 0.36 -8.74 4.75
N GLY A 58 -0.89 -8.95 5.20
CA GLY A 58 -1.58 -8.00 6.07
C GLY A 58 -1.73 -6.61 5.44
N ILE A 59 -2.09 -6.54 4.17
CA ILE A 59 -2.19 -5.33 3.33
C ILE A 59 -0.80 -4.73 3.01
N LEU A 60 0.07 -5.53 2.37
CA LEU A 60 1.44 -5.13 1.96
C LEU A 60 2.32 -4.66 3.15
N THR A 61 2.04 -5.16 4.33
CA THR A 61 2.69 -4.71 5.57
C THR A 61 3.80 -5.66 6.01
N VAL A 62 3.55 -6.98 5.97
CA VAL A 62 4.57 -7.99 6.23
C VAL A 62 5.37 -8.21 4.94
N SER A 63 6.55 -7.58 4.87
CA SER A 63 7.36 -7.56 3.64
C SER A 63 8.40 -8.65 3.57
N VAL A 64 8.94 -9.11 4.73
CA VAL A 64 10.08 -10.04 4.77
C VAL A 64 9.79 -11.31 5.57
N GLY A 65 8.51 -11.62 5.74
CA GLY A 65 8.03 -12.83 6.39
C GLY A 65 7.48 -12.64 7.80
N HIS A 66 6.43 -13.40 8.12
CA HIS A 66 5.85 -13.44 9.46
C HIS A 66 6.87 -14.00 10.46
N ALA A 67 6.92 -13.37 11.64
CA ALA A 67 7.81 -13.77 12.75
C ALA A 67 9.26 -14.01 12.32
N ASN A 68 9.76 -13.29 11.31
CA ASN A 68 11.13 -13.43 10.82
C ASN A 68 12.14 -13.21 11.96
N PRO A 69 13.00 -14.20 12.29
CA PRO A 69 13.90 -14.11 13.43
C PRO A 69 14.93 -12.98 13.31
N LYS A 70 15.30 -12.57 12.09
CA LYS A 70 16.19 -11.44 11.83
C LYS A 70 15.56 -10.10 12.26
N ILE A 71 14.23 -10.02 12.32
CA ILE A 71 13.49 -8.84 12.77
C ILE A 71 13.10 -9.00 14.24
N THR A 72 12.54 -10.14 14.63
CA THR A 72 12.04 -10.37 15.99
C THR A 72 13.15 -10.42 17.03
N GLY A 73 14.35 -10.86 16.66
CA GLY A 73 15.52 -10.92 17.56
C GLY A 73 15.91 -9.52 18.07
N PRO A 74 16.30 -8.59 17.19
CA PRO A 74 16.59 -7.19 17.56
C PRO A 74 15.45 -6.50 18.30
N VAL A 75 14.19 -6.73 17.90
CA VAL A 75 13.01 -6.17 18.57
C VAL A 75 12.91 -6.62 20.02
N LYS A 76 13.07 -7.92 20.30
CA LYS A 76 13.07 -8.45 21.67
C LYS A 76 14.19 -7.85 22.51
N ALA A 77 15.40 -7.76 21.96
CA ALA A 77 16.54 -7.11 22.63
C ALA A 77 16.28 -5.64 22.96
N GLN A 78 15.59 -4.90 22.08
CA GLN A 78 15.20 -3.52 22.35
C GLN A 78 14.14 -3.40 23.45
N ILE A 79 13.16 -4.32 23.48
CA ILE A 79 12.14 -4.38 24.53
C ILE A 79 12.79 -4.55 25.90
N ASP A 80 13.82 -5.41 26.02
CA ASP A 80 14.56 -5.65 27.25
C ASP A 80 15.37 -4.42 27.72
N ARG A 81 15.72 -3.48 26.81
CA ARG A 81 16.39 -2.21 27.16
C ARG A 81 15.39 -1.15 27.63
N PHE A 82 14.49 -0.75 26.76
CA PHE A 82 13.35 0.16 27.01
C PHE A 82 12.41 0.20 25.80
N GLN A 83 11.13 0.41 26.05
CA GLN A 83 10.10 0.42 25.01
C GLN A 83 9.76 1.81 24.47
N HIS A 84 9.83 2.84 25.31
CA HIS A 84 9.41 4.19 24.94
C HIS A 84 10.12 5.27 25.77
N LEU A 85 10.60 6.33 25.07
CA LEU A 85 11.16 7.53 25.71
C LEU A 85 10.73 8.83 24.98
N SER A 86 9.89 8.75 23.94
CA SER A 86 9.56 9.87 23.05
C SER A 86 10.79 10.43 22.30
N THR A 87 10.56 11.31 21.32
CA THR A 87 11.61 12.06 20.61
C THR A 87 12.24 13.17 21.46
N LEU A 88 11.74 13.39 22.68
CA LEU A 88 12.35 14.33 23.64
C LEU A 88 13.77 13.90 24.05
N TYR A 89 14.06 12.62 23.97
CA TYR A 89 15.38 12.07 24.30
C TYR A 89 15.98 11.37 23.09
N PRO A 90 17.06 11.93 22.49
CA PRO A 90 17.77 11.26 21.42
C PRO A 90 18.21 9.85 21.84
N ASN A 91 18.04 8.88 20.95
CA ASN A 91 18.47 7.51 21.19
C ASN A 91 18.97 6.84 19.90
N GLU A 92 19.81 5.83 20.05
CA GLU A 92 20.45 5.13 18.92
C GLU A 92 19.46 4.48 17.96
N ALA A 93 18.29 4.01 18.45
CA ALA A 93 17.31 3.32 17.62
C ALA A 93 16.69 4.24 16.56
N ILE A 94 16.22 5.44 16.98
CA ILE A 94 15.61 6.39 16.05
C ILE A 94 16.66 7.03 15.12
N VAL A 95 17.84 7.39 15.66
CA VAL A 95 18.90 8.02 14.85
C VAL A 95 19.46 7.03 13.84
N GLY A 96 19.72 5.78 14.26
CA GLY A 96 20.18 4.71 13.37
C GLY A 96 19.17 4.35 12.29
N LEU A 97 17.86 4.42 12.58
CA LEU A 97 16.83 4.28 11.54
C LEU A 97 16.85 5.47 10.57
N ALA A 98 16.93 6.71 11.07
CA ALA A 98 16.96 7.91 10.23
C ALA A 98 18.15 7.90 9.27
N GLU A 99 19.32 7.52 9.76
CA GLU A 99 20.54 7.34 8.95
C GLU A 99 20.34 6.26 7.87
N LYS A 100 19.77 5.10 8.26
CA LYS A 100 19.52 4.00 7.32
C LYS A 100 18.51 4.40 6.24
N VAL A 101 17.43 5.08 6.60
CA VAL A 101 16.46 5.61 5.63
C VAL A 101 17.13 6.62 4.70
N ALA A 102 17.93 7.55 5.24
CA ALA A 102 18.66 8.52 4.43
C ALA A 102 19.67 7.87 3.45
N SER A 103 20.16 6.67 3.72
CA SER A 103 21.09 5.97 2.83
C SER A 103 20.42 5.40 1.58
N ILE A 104 19.10 5.11 1.64
CA ILE A 104 18.35 4.46 0.57
C ILE A 104 17.39 5.40 -0.18
N THR A 105 17.13 6.61 0.34
CA THR A 105 16.22 7.59 -0.28
C THR A 105 16.88 8.34 -1.43
N PRO A 106 16.13 8.63 -2.53
CA PRO A 106 16.67 9.30 -3.70
C PRO A 106 17.03 10.76 -3.43
N GLY A 107 18.01 11.28 -4.14
CA GLY A 107 18.40 12.69 -4.12
C GLY A 107 18.80 13.21 -2.74
N ALA A 108 18.27 14.38 -2.40
CA ALA A 108 18.56 15.09 -1.15
C ALA A 108 17.54 14.81 -0.01
N LEU A 109 16.69 13.82 -0.15
CA LEU A 109 15.70 13.41 0.85
C LEU A 109 16.38 12.69 2.03
N LYS A 110 16.90 13.45 2.99
CA LYS A 110 17.76 12.93 4.07
C LYS A 110 17.21 13.21 5.48
N CYS A 111 16.09 13.93 5.59
CA CYS A 111 15.52 14.34 6.86
C CYS A 111 14.18 13.66 7.08
N SER A 112 14.05 12.85 8.13
CA SER A 112 12.86 12.08 8.45
C SER A 112 12.14 12.59 9.68
N TYR A 113 10.82 12.72 9.59
CA TYR A 113 9.92 12.86 10.74
C TYR A 113 9.11 11.58 10.89
N PHE A 114 9.30 10.88 12.00
CA PHE A 114 8.62 9.61 12.24
C PHE A 114 7.27 9.78 12.94
N THR A 115 6.32 8.98 12.54
CA THR A 115 4.93 8.90 13.07
C THR A 115 4.57 7.44 13.32
N SER A 116 3.31 7.15 13.67
CA SER A 116 2.85 5.78 13.95
C SER A 116 2.07 5.14 12.80
N SER A 117 1.78 5.90 11.75
CA SER A 117 0.98 5.41 10.61
C SER A 117 1.22 6.21 9.33
N GLY A 118 0.86 5.62 8.17
CA GLY A 118 0.84 6.33 6.89
C GLY A 118 -0.17 7.48 6.85
N THR A 119 -1.28 7.39 7.61
CA THR A 119 -2.23 8.50 7.76
C THR A 119 -1.55 9.73 8.36
N GLU A 120 -0.84 9.56 9.48
CA GLU A 120 -0.11 10.65 10.13
C GLU A 120 1.03 11.17 9.24
N ALA A 121 1.75 10.29 8.53
CA ALA A 121 2.79 10.70 7.60
C ALA A 121 2.24 11.61 6.49
N ASN A 122 1.09 11.27 5.91
CA ASN A 122 0.42 12.09 4.88
C ASN A 122 -0.09 13.43 5.46
N GLU A 123 -0.60 13.45 6.69
CA GLU A 123 -0.98 14.69 7.39
C GLU A 123 0.22 15.63 7.53
N VAL A 124 1.35 15.12 8.01
CA VAL A 124 2.59 15.90 8.19
C VAL A 124 3.11 16.41 6.84
N ALA A 125 3.08 15.57 5.79
CA ALA A 125 3.53 15.94 4.46
C ALA A 125 2.70 17.09 3.86
N VAL A 126 1.38 17.03 3.97
CA VAL A 126 0.48 18.08 3.49
C VAL A 126 0.64 19.37 4.30
N LEU A 127 0.77 19.25 5.63
CA LEU A 127 0.99 20.41 6.49
C LEU A 127 2.32 21.10 6.14
N LEU A 128 3.40 20.33 6.03
CA LEU A 128 4.71 20.84 5.62
C LEU A 128 4.64 21.56 4.26
N ALA A 129 3.96 20.96 3.29
CA ALA A 129 3.81 21.56 1.96
C ALA A 129 3.07 22.91 2.02
N ARG A 130 1.97 23.00 2.78
CA ARG A 130 1.21 24.22 2.97
C ARG A 130 2.05 25.33 3.65
N MET A 131 2.80 24.97 4.69
CA MET A 131 3.65 25.92 5.40
C MET A 131 4.81 26.43 4.53
N SER A 132 5.41 25.53 3.74
CA SER A 132 6.59 25.86 2.93
C SER A 132 6.26 26.71 1.72
N THR A 133 5.09 26.49 1.10
CA THR A 133 4.68 27.22 -0.12
C THR A 133 3.83 28.44 0.17
N GLY A 134 3.27 28.55 1.37
CA GLY A 134 2.25 29.56 1.70
C GLY A 134 0.92 29.36 0.94
N SER A 135 0.79 28.27 0.18
CA SER A 135 -0.43 27.90 -0.55
C SER A 135 -1.25 26.89 0.23
N PHE A 136 -2.54 26.78 -0.10
CA PHE A 136 -3.46 25.90 0.61
C PHE A 136 -3.93 24.71 -0.22
N ASP A 137 -3.96 24.86 -1.54
CA ASP A 137 -4.56 23.90 -2.47
C ASP A 137 -3.67 22.64 -2.64
N ILE A 138 -4.31 21.48 -2.56
CA ILE A 138 -3.71 20.17 -2.81
C ILE A 138 -4.40 19.52 -4.00
N VAL A 139 -3.62 18.99 -4.91
CA VAL A 139 -4.12 18.13 -5.99
C VAL A 139 -3.79 16.68 -5.66
N ALA A 140 -4.82 15.82 -5.69
CA ALA A 140 -4.70 14.38 -5.50
C ALA A 140 -5.27 13.64 -6.72
N LEU A 141 -5.16 12.31 -6.77
CA LEU A 141 -5.72 11.51 -7.86
C LEU A 141 -7.09 10.93 -7.50
N ARG A 142 -7.98 10.79 -8.49
CA ARG A 142 -9.14 9.89 -8.37
C ARG A 142 -8.64 8.48 -8.06
N HIS A 143 -9.44 7.69 -7.33
CA HIS A 143 -9.10 6.35 -6.82
C HIS A 143 -7.98 6.31 -5.76
N ALA A 144 -7.43 7.43 -5.32
CA ALA A 144 -6.44 7.49 -4.25
C ALA A 144 -6.99 7.01 -2.90
N TYR A 145 -6.08 6.53 -2.05
CA TYR A 145 -6.34 6.25 -0.64
C TYR A 145 -5.17 6.75 0.23
N ALA A 146 -5.43 7.72 1.09
CA ALA A 146 -4.39 8.37 1.89
C ALA A 146 -4.52 8.13 3.40
N GLY A 147 -5.58 7.48 3.88
CA GLY A 147 -5.72 7.17 5.31
C GLY A 147 -7.09 7.42 5.92
N GLY A 148 -7.14 7.47 7.25
CA GLY A 148 -8.38 7.47 8.04
C GLY A 148 -8.74 8.81 8.72
N SER A 149 -7.84 9.79 8.78
CA SER A 149 -8.10 11.13 9.36
C SER A 149 -8.97 12.01 8.45
N SER A 150 -9.39 13.16 8.90
CA SER A 150 -10.22 14.08 8.12
C SER A 150 -9.54 14.54 6.83
N LEU A 151 -8.28 14.96 6.90
CA LEU A 151 -7.52 15.39 5.75
C LEU A 151 -7.23 14.19 4.81
N ALA A 152 -6.76 13.08 5.34
CA ALA A 152 -6.45 11.89 4.55
C ALA A 152 -7.70 11.33 3.84
N LYS A 153 -8.88 11.36 4.47
CA LYS A 153 -10.16 11.02 3.82
C LYS A 153 -10.54 12.01 2.72
N SER A 154 -10.14 13.28 2.84
CA SER A 154 -10.40 14.28 1.80
C SER A 154 -9.48 14.08 0.60
N VAL A 155 -8.24 13.68 0.80
CA VAL A 155 -7.30 13.23 -0.25
C VAL A 155 -7.75 11.92 -0.90
N THR A 156 -8.33 11.00 -0.12
CA THR A 156 -8.92 9.75 -0.61
C THR A 156 -10.08 10.04 -1.56
N ALA A 157 -10.09 9.40 -2.74
CA ALA A 157 -11.09 9.65 -3.79
C ALA A 157 -11.88 8.38 -4.17
N GLN A 158 -12.39 7.70 -3.17
CA GLN A 158 -13.21 6.49 -3.32
C GLN A 158 -14.42 6.56 -2.36
N ALA A 159 -15.63 6.56 -2.91
CA ALA A 159 -16.88 6.71 -2.14
C ALA A 159 -17.04 5.72 -0.97
N PRO A 160 -16.68 4.43 -1.09
CA PRO A 160 -16.78 3.49 0.04
C PRO A 160 -15.98 3.90 1.27
N TRP A 161 -14.85 4.62 1.10
CA TRP A 161 -13.96 5.08 2.16
C TRP A 161 -14.26 6.49 2.67
N ARG A 162 -15.15 7.24 1.99
CA ARG A 162 -15.48 8.65 2.27
C ARG A 162 -16.88 8.87 2.85
N LYS A 163 -17.56 7.86 3.33
CA LYS A 163 -18.97 7.94 3.77
C LYS A 163 -19.25 8.88 4.94
N ALA A 164 -18.26 9.36 5.64
CA ALA A 164 -18.43 10.20 6.84
C ALA A 164 -18.68 11.69 6.55
N GLY A 165 -18.75 12.12 5.28
CA GLY A 165 -19.03 13.53 4.93
C GLY A 165 -17.94 14.52 5.39
N VAL A 166 -16.75 14.05 5.72
CA VAL A 166 -15.65 14.90 6.18
C VAL A 166 -15.02 15.60 4.98
N VAL A 167 -15.06 16.92 4.98
CA VAL A 167 -14.47 17.75 3.92
C VAL A 167 -13.38 18.63 4.52
N SER A 168 -12.14 18.41 4.08
CA SER A 168 -11.08 19.40 4.20
C SER A 168 -11.08 20.27 2.94
N VAL A 169 -11.06 21.57 3.13
CA VAL A 169 -11.06 22.55 2.01
C VAL A 169 -9.74 22.50 1.24
N GLY A 170 -9.79 22.90 -0.02
CA GLY A 170 -8.61 23.04 -0.87
C GLY A 170 -8.04 21.70 -1.36
N ILE A 171 -8.88 20.71 -1.63
CA ILE A 171 -8.44 19.44 -2.23
C ILE A 171 -9.20 19.18 -3.53
N SER A 172 -8.49 19.12 -4.63
CA SER A 172 -8.99 18.81 -5.96
C SER A 172 -8.48 17.46 -6.45
N HIS A 173 -9.29 16.71 -7.22
CA HIS A 173 -8.93 15.36 -7.67
C HIS A 173 -8.76 15.32 -9.19
N ALA A 174 -7.53 15.19 -9.65
CA ALA A 174 -7.17 14.98 -11.04
C ALA A 174 -7.60 13.60 -11.56
N ILE A 175 -7.73 13.50 -12.86
CA ILE A 175 -7.97 12.24 -13.56
C ILE A 175 -6.77 11.30 -13.30
N ASN A 176 -7.06 10.07 -12.86
CA ASN A 176 -6.01 9.07 -12.63
C ASN A 176 -5.63 8.35 -13.92
N PRO A 177 -4.39 7.82 -13.98
CA PRO A 177 -3.85 7.13 -15.16
C PRO A 177 -4.32 5.66 -15.26
N TYR A 178 -5.63 5.45 -15.34
CA TYR A 178 -6.22 4.11 -15.39
C TYR A 178 -6.42 3.65 -16.85
N CYS A 179 -5.35 3.25 -17.52
CA CYS A 179 -5.38 2.92 -18.96
C CYS A 179 -6.38 1.83 -19.31
N TYR A 180 -6.50 0.77 -18.49
CA TYR A 180 -7.49 -0.29 -18.74
C TYR A 180 -8.95 0.22 -18.73
N ARG A 181 -9.27 1.19 -17.84
CA ARG A 181 -10.57 1.89 -17.76
C ARG A 181 -10.38 3.39 -17.91
N CYS A 182 -9.82 3.82 -19.05
CA CYS A 182 -9.48 5.22 -19.27
C CYS A 182 -10.71 6.12 -19.09
N PRO A 183 -10.69 7.07 -18.11
CA PRO A 183 -11.82 7.96 -17.87
C PRO A 183 -12.12 8.92 -19.03
N LEU A 184 -11.12 9.13 -19.91
CA LEU A 184 -11.24 9.95 -21.11
C LEU A 184 -11.69 9.17 -22.35
N GLY A 185 -11.86 7.84 -22.23
CA GLY A 185 -12.20 6.97 -23.36
C GLY A 185 -11.10 6.84 -24.42
N LEU A 186 -9.87 7.24 -24.08
CA LEU A 186 -8.72 7.23 -24.97
C LEU A 186 -7.90 5.95 -24.79
N LYS A 187 -7.01 5.67 -25.75
CA LYS A 187 -6.13 4.50 -25.74
C LYS A 187 -4.67 4.92 -25.70
N TYR A 188 -3.90 4.36 -24.77
CA TYR A 188 -2.44 4.52 -24.71
C TYR A 188 -1.78 3.63 -25.77
N PRO A 189 -0.70 4.09 -26.50
CA PRO A 189 -0.01 5.38 -26.30
C PRO A 189 -0.61 6.58 -27.09
N ASP A 190 -1.59 6.38 -27.98
CA ASP A 190 -2.12 7.40 -28.89
C ASP A 190 -2.74 8.61 -28.18
N CYS A 191 -3.15 8.43 -26.91
CA CYS A 191 -3.68 9.53 -26.08
C CYS A 191 -2.60 10.51 -25.59
N GLU A 192 -1.33 10.28 -25.88
CA GLU A 192 -0.18 11.10 -25.42
C GLU A 192 -0.28 11.46 -23.92
N VAL A 193 -0.75 10.54 -23.10
CA VAL A 193 -0.93 10.69 -21.65
C VAL A 193 -1.79 11.93 -21.27
N ALA A 194 -2.89 12.13 -21.99
CA ALA A 194 -3.79 13.28 -21.82
C ALA A 194 -4.24 13.50 -20.36
N CYS A 195 -4.40 12.41 -19.58
CA CYS A 195 -4.73 12.49 -18.14
C CYS A 195 -3.62 13.18 -17.30
N ALA A 196 -2.34 13.10 -17.70
CA ALA A 196 -1.27 13.83 -17.04
C ALA A 196 -1.27 15.31 -17.43
N LYS A 197 -1.54 15.60 -18.71
CA LYS A 197 -1.65 16.99 -19.22
C LYS A 197 -2.83 17.72 -18.58
N ASP A 198 -3.94 17.01 -18.26
CA ASP A 198 -5.12 17.58 -17.60
C ASP A 198 -4.86 18.08 -16.17
N VAL A 199 -3.79 17.61 -15.52
CA VAL A 199 -3.39 18.12 -14.19
C VAL A 199 -3.11 19.63 -14.24
N GLU A 200 -2.47 20.12 -15.31
CA GLU A 200 -2.23 21.55 -15.49
C GLU A 200 -3.54 22.33 -15.65
N ASN A 201 -4.47 21.81 -16.45
CA ASN A 201 -5.80 22.40 -16.60
C ASN A 201 -6.55 22.44 -15.26
N LEU A 202 -6.50 21.36 -14.47
CA LEU A 202 -7.13 21.33 -13.15
C LEU A 202 -6.54 22.38 -12.20
N ILE A 203 -5.22 22.57 -12.21
CA ILE A 203 -4.57 23.60 -11.39
C ILE A 203 -5.12 24.99 -11.76
N GLN A 204 -5.22 25.29 -13.06
CA GLN A 204 -5.69 26.60 -13.54
C GLN A 204 -7.18 26.85 -13.31
N THR A 205 -8.02 25.82 -13.37
CA THR A 205 -9.48 25.97 -13.36
C THR A 205 -10.15 25.52 -12.07
N GLY A 206 -9.49 24.67 -11.29
CA GLY A 206 -10.03 24.06 -10.08
C GLY A 206 -9.31 24.43 -8.77
N THR A 207 -8.29 25.30 -8.86
CA THR A 207 -7.55 25.81 -7.69
C THR A 207 -7.33 27.33 -7.83
N SER A 208 -6.60 27.91 -6.87
CA SER A 208 -6.18 29.32 -6.94
C SER A 208 -5.11 29.62 -8.02
N GLY A 209 -4.64 28.62 -8.75
CA GLY A 209 -3.51 28.74 -9.68
C GLY A 209 -2.15 28.64 -9.01
N HIS A 210 -2.10 28.51 -7.67
CA HIS A 210 -0.93 28.22 -6.85
C HIS A 210 -1.24 27.09 -5.90
N ILE A 211 -0.58 25.94 -6.04
CA ILE A 211 -0.84 24.78 -5.22
C ILE A 211 0.25 24.56 -4.17
N ALA A 212 -0.14 24.04 -3.00
CA ALA A 212 0.83 23.60 -2.01
C ALA A 212 1.53 22.32 -2.46
N ALA A 213 0.76 21.35 -2.93
CA ALA A 213 1.32 20.10 -3.43
C ALA A 213 0.38 19.32 -4.37
N PHE A 214 1.01 18.45 -5.14
CA PHE A 214 0.38 17.27 -5.72
C PHE A 214 0.79 16.05 -4.87
N ILE A 215 -0.18 15.21 -4.48
CA ILE A 215 0.07 13.98 -3.72
C ILE A 215 -0.47 12.76 -4.47
N ALA A 216 0.36 11.74 -4.65
CA ALA A 216 -0.04 10.49 -5.31
C ALA A 216 0.73 9.26 -4.81
N GLU A 217 0.03 8.13 -4.79
CA GLU A 217 0.63 6.80 -4.76
C GLU A 217 1.26 6.52 -6.14
N PRO A 218 2.54 6.10 -6.26
CA PRO A 218 3.13 5.70 -7.55
C PRO A 218 2.35 4.58 -8.26
N ILE A 219 1.84 3.63 -7.49
CA ILE A 219 0.84 2.64 -7.91
C ILE A 219 -0.31 2.71 -6.91
N GLN A 220 -1.52 3.02 -7.37
CA GLN A 220 -2.67 3.20 -6.49
C GLN A 220 -3.12 1.87 -5.87
N GLY A 221 -2.80 1.69 -4.59
CA GLY A 221 -2.97 0.43 -3.88
C GLY A 221 -4.43 0.00 -3.73
N VAL A 222 -5.21 0.75 -2.95
CA VAL A 222 -6.64 0.47 -2.72
C VAL A 222 -7.45 0.66 -3.99
N GLY A 223 -7.01 1.54 -4.90
CA GLY A 223 -7.56 1.75 -6.23
C GLY A 223 -7.53 0.52 -7.13
N GLY A 224 -6.77 -0.53 -6.76
CA GLY A 224 -6.67 -1.78 -7.51
C GLY A 224 -5.35 -1.92 -8.27
N PHE A 225 -4.25 -1.49 -7.68
CA PHE A 225 -2.90 -1.51 -8.25
C PHE A 225 -2.82 -0.84 -9.63
N ILE A 226 -3.51 0.30 -9.75
CA ILE A 226 -3.47 1.11 -10.98
C ILE A 226 -2.05 1.61 -11.19
N THR A 227 -1.45 1.19 -12.30
CA THR A 227 -0.06 1.48 -12.66
C THR A 227 -0.02 2.48 -13.81
N PRO A 228 0.57 3.67 -13.61
CA PRO A 228 0.67 4.71 -14.64
C PRO A 228 1.59 4.33 -15.81
N PRO A 229 1.36 4.90 -17.01
CA PRO A 229 2.32 4.84 -18.11
C PRO A 229 3.69 5.44 -17.73
N PRO A 230 4.78 5.09 -18.44
CA PRO A 230 6.13 5.54 -18.10
C PRO A 230 6.32 7.06 -18.04
N GLU A 231 5.59 7.82 -18.84
CA GLU A 231 5.75 9.28 -18.95
C GLU A 231 4.93 10.06 -17.92
N TYR A 232 3.95 9.41 -17.28
CA TYR A 232 2.89 10.07 -16.49
C TYR A 232 3.45 11.01 -15.41
N PHE A 233 4.26 10.50 -14.50
CA PHE A 233 4.71 11.31 -13.37
C PHE A 233 5.72 12.38 -13.76
N LYS A 234 6.47 12.22 -14.85
CA LYS A 234 7.38 13.25 -15.36
C LYS A 234 6.59 14.47 -15.88
N ILE A 235 5.50 14.22 -16.61
CA ILE A 235 4.60 15.28 -17.09
C ILE A 235 3.94 16.00 -15.90
N VAL A 236 3.39 15.25 -14.95
CA VAL A 236 2.75 15.80 -13.76
C VAL A 236 3.73 16.59 -12.90
N PHE A 237 4.94 16.06 -12.66
CA PHE A 237 5.98 16.75 -11.90
C PHE A 237 6.31 18.12 -12.49
N ASN A 238 6.52 18.20 -13.80
CA ASN A 238 6.80 19.45 -14.48
C ASN A 238 5.63 20.47 -14.35
N ALA A 239 4.40 20.01 -14.49
CA ALA A 239 3.23 20.85 -14.27
C ALA A 239 3.18 21.35 -12.82
N VAL A 240 3.34 20.50 -11.82
CA VAL A 240 3.35 20.87 -10.40
C VAL A 240 4.42 21.92 -10.09
N LYS A 241 5.65 21.72 -10.59
CA LYS A 241 6.76 22.68 -10.38
C LYS A 241 6.51 24.03 -11.07
N LYS A 242 5.90 24.03 -12.24
CA LYS A 242 5.50 25.27 -12.97
C LYS A 242 4.56 26.15 -12.14
N TYR A 243 3.69 25.57 -11.32
CA TYR A 243 2.72 26.28 -10.47
C TYR A 243 3.17 26.41 -9.01
N GLY A 244 4.47 26.25 -8.73
CA GLY A 244 5.08 26.46 -7.42
C GLY A 244 4.79 25.38 -6.38
N GLY A 245 4.13 24.30 -6.77
CA GLY A 245 3.77 23.20 -5.89
C GLY A 245 4.93 22.24 -5.56
N LEU A 246 4.76 21.50 -4.47
CA LEU A 246 5.62 20.39 -4.09
C LEU A 246 5.03 19.06 -4.57
N PHE A 247 5.90 18.11 -4.94
CA PHE A 247 5.49 16.77 -5.30
C PHE A 247 5.66 15.83 -4.10
N ILE A 248 4.54 15.28 -3.60
CA ILE A 248 4.51 14.30 -2.51
C ILE A 248 4.29 12.91 -3.11
N SER A 249 5.26 12.00 -2.94
CA SER A 249 5.10 10.58 -3.27
C SER A 249 4.63 9.81 -2.05
N ASP A 250 3.42 9.25 -2.13
CA ASP A 250 2.89 8.33 -1.10
C ASP A 250 3.42 6.92 -1.37
N GLU A 251 4.55 6.58 -0.74
CA GLU A 251 5.24 5.30 -0.83
C GLU A 251 4.77 4.28 0.22
N VAL A 252 3.66 4.53 0.86
CA VAL A 252 3.11 3.69 1.94
C VAL A 252 2.89 2.25 1.49
N GLN A 253 2.55 2.00 0.21
CA GLN A 253 2.41 0.65 -0.34
C GLN A 253 3.50 0.26 -1.33
N THR A 254 4.16 1.19 -1.99
CA THR A 254 5.11 0.97 -3.08
C THR A 254 6.57 0.95 -2.62
N GLY A 255 6.85 1.51 -1.45
CA GLY A 255 8.20 1.63 -0.92
C GLY A 255 8.81 0.31 -0.43
N PHE A 256 10.09 0.41 -0.08
CA PHE A 256 10.92 -0.67 0.48
C PHE A 256 11.01 -1.91 -0.41
N GLY A 257 11.24 -1.70 -1.71
CA GLY A 257 11.50 -2.76 -2.69
C GLY A 257 10.26 -3.49 -3.20
N ARG A 258 9.04 -3.10 -2.78
CA ARG A 258 7.79 -3.76 -3.15
C ARG A 258 7.57 -3.85 -4.66
N THR A 259 8.00 -2.83 -5.40
CA THR A 259 7.84 -2.75 -6.85
C THR A 259 9.02 -3.34 -7.65
N GLY A 260 9.99 -3.94 -6.94
CA GLY A 260 11.20 -4.51 -7.54
C GLY A 260 12.19 -3.44 -8.05
N LYS A 261 13.45 -3.83 -8.26
CA LYS A 261 14.49 -3.00 -8.87
C LYS A 261 14.92 -1.74 -8.09
N HIS A 262 13.97 -1.02 -7.50
CA HIS A 262 14.18 0.24 -6.78
C HIS A 262 13.68 0.15 -5.33
N TRP A 263 14.21 1.00 -4.45
CA TRP A 263 13.73 1.11 -3.07
C TRP A 263 12.32 1.70 -2.98
N PHE A 264 12.01 2.66 -3.87
CA PHE A 264 10.74 3.38 -3.87
C PHE A 264 10.07 3.33 -5.24
N GLY A 265 8.75 3.27 -5.23
CA GLY A 265 7.96 3.11 -6.46
C GLY A 265 8.14 4.24 -7.46
N ILE A 266 8.24 5.48 -6.98
CA ILE A 266 8.37 6.66 -7.86
C ILE A 266 9.64 6.65 -8.72
N GLU A 267 10.67 5.95 -8.29
CA GLU A 267 11.94 5.86 -9.03
C GLU A 267 11.77 5.19 -10.41
N HIS A 268 10.73 4.37 -10.60
CA HIS A 268 10.40 3.81 -11.92
C HIS A 268 10.03 4.87 -12.97
N TRP A 269 9.69 6.08 -12.54
CA TRP A 269 9.32 7.20 -13.41
C TRP A 269 10.42 8.28 -13.46
N GLU A 270 11.60 8.02 -12.89
CA GLU A 270 12.74 8.94 -12.87
C GLU A 270 12.37 10.32 -12.28
N VAL A 271 11.51 10.34 -11.28
CA VAL A 271 11.12 11.53 -10.53
C VAL A 271 11.69 11.45 -9.12
N THR A 272 12.38 12.51 -8.69
CA THR A 272 12.76 12.72 -7.30
C THR A 272 11.71 13.62 -6.66
N PRO A 273 10.86 13.12 -5.73
CA PRO A 273 9.84 13.94 -5.09
C PRO A 273 10.45 14.94 -4.11
N ASP A 274 9.69 15.98 -3.75
CA ASP A 274 10.09 16.93 -2.71
C ASP A 274 9.85 16.34 -1.31
N ILE A 275 8.80 15.53 -1.16
CA ILE A 275 8.43 14.85 0.07
C ILE A 275 8.04 13.40 -0.25
N MET A 276 8.45 12.47 0.60
CA MET A 276 7.99 11.08 0.56
C MET A 276 7.29 10.71 1.86
N THR A 277 6.21 9.92 1.78
CA THR A 277 5.56 9.34 2.95
C THR A 277 5.66 7.83 2.91
N CYS A 278 5.98 7.23 4.05
CA CYS A 278 6.24 5.80 4.19
C CYS A 278 5.50 5.20 5.39
N ALA A 279 5.21 3.91 5.34
CA ALA A 279 4.68 3.10 6.45
C ALA A 279 4.73 1.60 6.10
N LYS A 280 3.78 0.80 6.60
CA LYS A 280 3.53 -0.61 6.23
C LYS A 280 4.80 -1.46 6.14
N GLY A 281 5.24 -1.76 4.91
CA GLY A 281 6.40 -2.62 4.64
C GLY A 281 7.72 -2.16 5.25
N MET A 282 7.79 -0.91 5.68
CA MET A 282 8.95 -0.32 6.32
C MET A 282 9.42 -1.10 7.56
N ALA A 283 8.50 -1.63 8.38
CA ALA A 283 8.82 -2.28 9.65
C ALA A 283 8.21 -3.68 9.81
N ASN A 284 7.91 -4.37 8.71
CA ASN A 284 7.45 -5.76 8.68
C ASN A 284 6.30 -6.07 9.67
N GLY A 285 5.35 -5.13 9.85
CA GLY A 285 4.18 -5.31 10.70
C GLY A 285 4.17 -4.43 11.96
N ALA A 286 5.29 -3.84 12.37
CA ALA A 286 5.28 -2.88 13.47
C ALA A 286 4.69 -1.52 13.04
N PRO A 287 3.89 -0.85 13.89
CA PRO A 287 3.26 0.43 13.56
C PRO A 287 4.29 1.56 13.50
N ILE A 288 4.54 2.07 12.30
CA ILE A 288 5.43 3.19 12.03
C ILE A 288 4.97 3.92 10.76
N GLY A 289 5.22 5.21 10.71
CA GLY A 289 5.15 6.05 9.52
C GLY A 289 6.34 7.00 9.48
N ALA A 290 6.64 7.53 8.32
CA ALA A 290 7.69 8.52 8.13
C ALA A 290 7.30 9.52 7.03
N THR A 291 7.60 10.79 7.28
CA THR A 291 7.62 11.84 6.26
C THR A 291 9.08 12.22 6.05
N ILE A 292 9.56 12.10 4.82
CA ILE A 292 10.97 12.23 4.46
C ILE A 292 11.10 13.37 3.46
N THR A 293 12.05 14.29 3.70
CA THR A 293 12.26 15.46 2.84
C THR A 293 13.71 15.95 2.91
N THR A 294 14.01 17.09 2.28
CA THR A 294 15.31 17.74 2.40
C THR A 294 15.45 18.50 3.72
N LYS A 295 16.67 18.81 4.13
CA LYS A 295 16.90 19.62 5.35
C LYS A 295 16.31 21.02 5.24
N GLU A 296 16.41 21.62 4.06
CA GLU A 296 15.91 22.96 3.75
C GLU A 296 14.40 23.00 3.89
N LEU A 297 13.70 22.01 3.29
CA LEU A 297 12.25 21.93 3.35
C LEU A 297 11.78 21.60 4.78
N ALA A 298 12.44 20.68 5.47
CA ALA A 298 12.13 20.38 6.88
C ALA A 298 12.29 21.61 7.79
N ALA A 299 13.29 22.47 7.53
CA ALA A 299 13.52 23.70 8.28
C ALA A 299 12.43 24.77 8.05
N SER A 300 11.63 24.67 6.99
CA SER A 300 10.49 25.56 6.75
C SER A 300 9.29 25.27 7.65
N TYR A 301 9.27 24.12 8.33
CA TYR A 301 8.23 23.83 9.32
C TYR A 301 8.39 24.73 10.54
N GLN A 302 7.52 25.72 10.66
CA GLN A 302 7.54 26.67 11.76
C GLN A 302 6.61 26.23 12.89
N GLY A 303 7.13 26.22 14.11
CA GLY A 303 6.40 25.83 15.30
C GLY A 303 6.88 24.51 15.91
N LEU A 304 6.29 24.16 17.04
CA LEU A 304 6.60 22.90 17.73
C LEU A 304 5.76 21.76 17.14
N THR A 305 6.39 20.61 16.95
CA THR A 305 5.69 19.38 16.57
C THR A 305 6.27 18.19 17.35
N ILE A 306 5.40 17.30 17.76
CA ILE A 306 5.78 16.06 18.44
C ILE A 306 4.76 14.97 18.10
N SER A 307 5.25 13.78 17.81
CA SER A 307 4.45 12.55 17.80
C SER A 307 4.85 11.74 19.02
N THR A 308 3.92 11.51 19.96
CA THR A 308 4.24 10.81 21.21
C THR A 308 4.90 9.45 20.94
N PHE A 309 4.40 8.70 19.99
CA PHE A 309 4.89 7.36 19.64
C PHE A 309 5.72 7.32 18.35
N GLY A 310 5.79 8.41 17.59
CA GLY A 310 6.61 8.49 16.39
C GLY A 310 8.09 8.32 16.72
N GLY A 311 8.78 7.46 15.96
CA GLY A 311 10.16 7.11 16.27
C GLY A 311 10.31 6.25 17.54
N ASN A 312 9.25 5.53 17.95
CA ASN A 312 9.33 4.57 19.05
C ASN A 312 10.53 3.63 18.87
N PRO A 313 11.37 3.42 19.89
CA PRO A 313 12.58 2.62 19.77
C PRO A 313 12.34 1.18 19.28
N VAL A 314 11.26 0.55 19.71
CA VAL A 314 10.92 -0.83 19.30
C VAL A 314 10.58 -0.89 17.82
N THR A 315 9.74 0.04 17.33
CA THR A 315 9.36 0.08 15.92
C THR A 315 10.49 0.61 15.04
N SER A 316 11.34 1.48 15.54
CA SER A 316 12.55 1.96 14.86
C SER A 316 13.56 0.84 14.63
N VAL A 317 13.79 -0.02 15.63
CA VAL A 317 14.64 -1.21 15.48
C VAL A 317 14.02 -2.21 14.49
N ALA A 318 12.70 -2.41 14.55
CA ALA A 318 12.01 -3.28 13.58
C ALA A 318 12.18 -2.77 12.15
N ALA A 319 12.01 -1.47 11.93
CA ALA A 319 12.15 -0.86 10.60
C ALA A 319 13.60 -0.94 10.09
N LYS A 320 14.58 -0.60 10.94
CA LYS A 320 16.01 -0.68 10.57
C LYS A 320 16.38 -2.10 10.18
N ALA A 321 16.05 -3.09 11.02
CA ALA A 321 16.32 -4.50 10.76
C ALA A 321 15.63 -5.01 9.48
N THR A 322 14.41 -4.51 9.18
CA THR A 322 13.69 -4.85 7.95
C THR A 322 14.43 -4.33 6.71
N ILE A 323 14.89 -3.07 6.72
CA ILE A 323 15.64 -2.47 5.62
C ILE A 323 16.98 -3.19 5.43
N GLU A 324 17.71 -3.47 6.52
CA GLU A 324 18.97 -4.22 6.48
C GLU A 324 18.78 -5.63 5.90
N PHE A 325 17.73 -6.35 6.31
CA PHE A 325 17.41 -7.67 5.77
C PHE A 325 17.08 -7.63 4.26
N ILE A 326 16.32 -6.61 3.80
CA ILE A 326 16.03 -6.42 2.38
C ILE A 326 17.33 -6.24 1.58
N GLU A 327 18.28 -5.49 2.11
CA GLU A 327 19.57 -5.21 1.48
C GLU A 327 20.48 -6.46 1.49
N GLU A 328 20.67 -7.10 2.66
CA GLU A 328 21.51 -8.28 2.83
C GLU A 328 21.08 -9.44 1.93
N GLU A 329 19.79 -9.69 1.84
CA GLU A 329 19.20 -10.78 1.04
C GLU A 329 18.91 -10.38 -0.43
N LYS A 330 19.29 -9.15 -0.84
CA LYS A 330 19.09 -8.62 -2.20
C LYS A 330 17.64 -8.71 -2.67
N LEU A 331 16.70 -8.37 -1.79
CA LEU A 331 15.28 -8.62 -2.04
C LEU A 331 14.69 -7.70 -3.11
N LEU A 332 15.32 -6.58 -3.47
CA LEU A 332 14.93 -5.78 -4.62
C LEU A 332 15.05 -6.58 -5.93
N GLU A 333 16.20 -7.26 -6.10
CA GLU A 333 16.46 -8.13 -7.26
C GLU A 333 15.51 -9.32 -7.26
N ASN A 334 15.31 -9.97 -6.10
CA ASN A 334 14.36 -11.08 -5.99
C ASN A 334 12.94 -10.64 -6.36
N CYS A 335 12.51 -9.48 -5.86
CA CYS A 335 11.19 -8.93 -6.16
C CYS A 335 11.00 -8.64 -7.65
N ASP A 336 12.02 -8.13 -8.34
CA ASP A 336 11.98 -7.88 -9.79
C ASP A 336 11.89 -9.20 -10.58
N VAL A 337 12.74 -10.18 -10.26
CA VAL A 337 12.78 -11.48 -10.95
C VAL A 337 11.51 -12.29 -10.68
N MET A 338 11.13 -12.43 -9.42
CA MET A 338 9.93 -13.19 -9.05
C MET A 338 8.64 -12.48 -9.50
N GLY A 339 8.63 -11.15 -9.49
CA GLY A 339 7.51 -10.37 -10.01
C GLY A 339 7.26 -10.60 -11.50
N ARG A 340 8.32 -10.58 -12.33
CA ARG A 340 8.20 -10.90 -13.77
C ARG A 340 7.76 -12.34 -13.99
N TYR A 341 8.31 -13.29 -13.24
CA TYR A 341 7.91 -14.68 -13.32
C TYR A 341 6.43 -14.86 -12.96
N PHE A 342 5.98 -14.23 -11.87
CA PHE A 342 4.60 -14.31 -11.42
C PHE A 342 3.64 -13.66 -12.41
N CYS A 343 3.97 -12.47 -12.92
CA CYS A 343 3.15 -11.77 -13.91
C CYS A 343 2.96 -12.64 -15.17
N GLY A 344 4.03 -13.24 -15.71
CA GLY A 344 3.92 -14.14 -16.86
C GLY A 344 2.99 -15.35 -16.61
N LYS A 345 3.04 -15.93 -15.39
CA LYS A 345 2.13 -17.02 -15.01
C LYS A 345 0.67 -16.56 -14.88
N LEU A 346 0.44 -15.34 -14.44
CA LEU A 346 -0.91 -14.76 -14.36
C LEU A 346 -1.46 -14.39 -15.76
N GLU A 347 -0.60 -14.00 -16.69
CA GLU A 347 -0.94 -13.79 -18.10
C GLU A 347 -1.34 -15.12 -18.79
N GLU A 348 -0.67 -16.24 -18.44
CA GLU A 348 -1.09 -17.59 -18.88
C GLU A 348 -2.51 -17.91 -18.36
N LEU A 349 -2.82 -17.57 -17.09
CA LEU A 349 -4.17 -17.75 -16.54
C LEU A 349 -5.20 -16.83 -17.23
N GLN A 350 -4.83 -15.60 -17.58
CA GLN A 350 -5.70 -14.67 -18.32
C GLN A 350 -6.10 -15.23 -19.68
N GLN A 351 -5.20 -15.90 -20.39
CA GLN A 351 -5.52 -16.56 -21.65
C GLN A 351 -6.52 -17.73 -21.47
N LYS A 352 -6.46 -18.40 -20.32
CA LYS A 352 -7.32 -19.53 -19.97
C LYS A 352 -8.69 -19.10 -19.45
N TYR A 353 -8.75 -17.99 -18.71
CA TYR A 353 -9.94 -17.53 -18.01
C TYR A 353 -10.36 -16.12 -18.46
N PRO A 354 -11.33 -15.98 -19.38
CA PRO A 354 -11.78 -14.68 -19.90
C PRO A 354 -12.29 -13.69 -18.83
N VAL A 355 -12.64 -14.19 -17.64
CA VAL A 355 -13.01 -13.35 -16.49
C VAL A 355 -11.84 -12.47 -16.01
N ILE A 356 -10.59 -12.80 -16.33
CA ILE A 356 -9.42 -11.97 -16.05
C ILE A 356 -9.26 -10.96 -17.18
N GLY A 357 -9.78 -9.76 -16.98
CA GLY A 357 -9.76 -8.69 -17.99
C GLY A 357 -8.40 -7.99 -18.10
N ASP A 358 -7.67 -7.86 -16.99
CA ASP A 358 -6.37 -7.14 -16.96
C ASP A 358 -5.44 -7.71 -15.90
N VAL A 359 -4.15 -7.79 -16.23
CA VAL A 359 -3.04 -8.12 -15.33
C VAL A 359 -2.08 -6.95 -15.33
N ARG A 360 -1.85 -6.33 -14.17
CA ARG A 360 -1.01 -5.13 -14.07
C ARG A 360 -0.22 -5.08 -12.78
N GLY A 361 0.81 -4.26 -12.73
CA GLY A 361 1.63 -4.04 -11.54
C GLY A 361 3.11 -3.91 -11.84
N LYS A 362 3.91 -3.87 -10.77
CA LYS A 362 5.38 -3.90 -10.83
C LYS A 362 5.92 -4.72 -9.65
N GLY A 363 6.97 -5.48 -9.88
CA GLY A 363 7.54 -6.36 -8.86
C GLY A 363 6.49 -7.30 -8.27
N LEU A 364 6.42 -7.37 -6.96
CA LEU A 364 5.45 -8.19 -6.23
C LEU A 364 4.23 -7.39 -5.74
N MET A 365 3.77 -6.43 -6.53
CA MET A 365 2.54 -5.68 -6.35
C MET A 365 1.69 -5.82 -7.62
N ILE A 366 0.92 -6.94 -7.71
CA ILE A 366 0.22 -7.36 -8.94
C ILE A 366 -1.29 -7.41 -8.72
N GLY A 367 -2.04 -6.77 -9.62
CA GLY A 367 -3.50 -6.75 -9.66
C GLY A 367 -4.06 -7.58 -10.80
N LEU A 368 -5.08 -8.38 -10.51
CA LEU A 368 -5.92 -9.03 -11.52
C LEU A 368 -7.29 -8.37 -11.50
N GLU A 369 -7.69 -7.73 -12.58
CA GLU A 369 -9.00 -7.14 -12.68
C GLU A 369 -10.00 -8.11 -13.28
N LEU A 370 -11.05 -8.44 -12.52
CA LEU A 370 -12.06 -9.37 -12.97
C LEU A 370 -13.25 -8.66 -13.61
N VAL A 371 -13.68 -9.17 -14.76
CA VAL A 371 -14.76 -8.61 -15.57
C VAL A 371 -15.75 -9.72 -15.95
N LYS A 372 -17.03 -9.38 -16.10
CA LYS A 372 -18.05 -10.30 -16.61
C LYS A 372 -17.86 -10.55 -18.10
N ASP A 373 -17.45 -9.55 -18.82
CA ASP A 373 -17.23 -9.57 -20.26
C ASP A 373 -16.00 -8.73 -20.64
N PRO A 374 -15.04 -9.27 -21.40
CA PRO A 374 -13.81 -8.55 -21.76
C PRO A 374 -14.01 -7.33 -22.65
N VAL A 375 -15.11 -7.26 -23.41
CA VAL A 375 -15.39 -6.14 -24.32
C VAL A 375 -16.01 -4.97 -23.57
N THR A 376 -17.08 -5.22 -22.80
CA THR A 376 -17.77 -4.18 -22.03
C THR A 376 -17.00 -3.82 -20.77
N LYS A 377 -16.13 -4.72 -20.30
CA LYS A 377 -15.36 -4.62 -19.06
C LYS A 377 -16.25 -4.44 -17.81
N GLU A 378 -17.48 -4.96 -17.83
CA GLU A 378 -18.38 -4.90 -16.68
C GLU A 378 -17.71 -5.56 -15.46
N PRO A 379 -17.61 -4.88 -14.27
CA PRO A 379 -16.93 -5.42 -13.10
C PRO A 379 -17.56 -6.71 -12.57
N ALA A 380 -16.76 -7.73 -12.31
CA ALA A 380 -17.18 -9.03 -11.76
C ALA A 380 -16.95 -9.12 -10.24
N ALA A 381 -17.58 -8.24 -9.45
CA ALA A 381 -17.39 -8.20 -8.00
C ALA A 381 -17.81 -9.49 -7.28
N GLU A 382 -18.86 -10.16 -7.74
CA GLU A 382 -19.32 -11.44 -7.17
C GLU A 382 -18.32 -12.55 -7.43
N ALA A 383 -17.81 -12.69 -8.66
CA ALA A 383 -16.75 -13.64 -9.00
C ALA A 383 -15.48 -13.37 -8.17
N THR A 384 -15.16 -12.10 -7.92
CA THR A 384 -14.03 -11.70 -7.05
C THR A 384 -14.23 -12.20 -5.62
N ASN A 385 -15.43 -12.04 -5.04
CA ASN A 385 -15.72 -12.53 -3.69
C ASN A 385 -15.70 -14.07 -3.65
N GLN A 386 -16.23 -14.73 -4.67
CA GLN A 386 -16.18 -16.19 -4.77
C GLN A 386 -14.75 -16.71 -4.89
N LEU A 387 -13.91 -16.03 -5.68
CA LEU A 387 -12.49 -16.37 -5.82
C LEU A 387 -11.74 -16.25 -4.48
N LEU A 388 -12.00 -15.22 -3.68
CA LEU A 388 -11.45 -15.08 -2.33
C LEU A 388 -11.80 -16.29 -1.43
N GLU A 389 -13.06 -16.73 -1.45
CA GLU A 389 -13.49 -17.90 -0.67
C GLU A 389 -12.85 -19.20 -1.19
N ASN A 390 -12.76 -19.36 -2.52
CA ASN A 390 -12.15 -20.54 -3.14
C ASN A 390 -10.65 -20.63 -2.80
N THR A 391 -9.89 -19.54 -2.97
CA THR A 391 -8.44 -19.51 -2.66
C THR A 391 -8.19 -19.78 -1.18
N ARG A 392 -8.96 -19.17 -0.27
CA ARG A 392 -8.89 -19.47 1.17
C ARG A 392 -9.15 -20.95 1.46
N ARG A 393 -10.19 -21.53 0.82
CA ARG A 393 -10.50 -22.96 0.97
C ARG A 393 -9.34 -23.86 0.54
N HIS A 394 -8.60 -23.44 -0.50
CA HIS A 394 -7.44 -24.16 -1.01
C HIS A 394 -6.10 -23.76 -0.37
N GLY A 395 -6.12 -22.89 0.67
CA GLY A 395 -4.91 -22.56 1.46
C GLY A 395 -4.10 -21.38 0.94
N LEU A 396 -4.70 -20.44 0.18
CA LEU A 396 -4.06 -19.21 -0.28
C LEU A 396 -4.86 -18.00 0.19
N LEU A 397 -4.18 -17.04 0.83
CA LEU A 397 -4.74 -15.75 1.24
C LEU A 397 -4.36 -14.69 0.21
N ILE A 398 -5.37 -13.99 -0.33
CA ILE A 398 -5.21 -12.91 -1.29
C ILE A 398 -6.05 -11.71 -0.88
N GLY A 399 -5.77 -10.53 -1.43
CA GLY A 399 -6.54 -9.33 -1.16
C GLY A 399 -7.48 -8.96 -2.29
N LYS A 400 -8.36 -7.99 -2.02
CA LYS A 400 -9.17 -7.33 -3.04
C LYS A 400 -9.11 -5.81 -2.94
N GLY A 401 -9.39 -5.13 -4.03
CA GLY A 401 -9.44 -3.68 -4.14
C GLY A 401 -10.22 -3.23 -5.37
N GLY A 402 -9.97 -1.97 -5.76
CA GLY A 402 -10.71 -1.31 -6.83
C GLY A 402 -12.04 -0.72 -6.37
N LEU A 403 -12.49 0.35 -7.02
CA LEU A 403 -13.72 1.05 -6.68
C LEU A 403 -14.95 0.14 -6.73
N SER A 404 -14.97 -0.79 -7.66
CA SER A 404 -16.05 -1.79 -7.83
C SER A 404 -15.80 -3.11 -7.08
N GLY A 405 -14.70 -3.23 -6.31
CA GLY A 405 -14.36 -4.43 -5.56
C GLY A 405 -14.07 -5.66 -6.44
N ASN A 406 -13.62 -5.45 -7.67
CA ASN A 406 -13.39 -6.48 -8.69
C ASN A 406 -11.91 -6.69 -9.03
N VAL A 407 -11.00 -6.19 -8.22
CA VAL A 407 -9.55 -6.40 -8.43
C VAL A 407 -8.99 -7.28 -7.33
N ILE A 408 -8.43 -8.42 -7.72
CA ILE A 408 -7.60 -9.25 -6.84
C ILE A 408 -6.25 -8.58 -6.69
N ARG A 409 -5.75 -8.50 -5.44
CA ARG A 409 -4.48 -7.90 -5.10
C ARG A 409 -3.53 -8.97 -4.57
N LEU A 410 -2.43 -9.17 -5.28
CA LEU A 410 -1.40 -10.15 -4.98
C LEU A 410 -0.12 -9.42 -4.58
N SER A 411 0.29 -9.61 -3.34
CA SER A 411 1.43 -8.91 -2.76
C SER A 411 2.12 -9.79 -1.71
N PRO A 412 2.74 -10.91 -2.13
CA PRO A 412 3.48 -11.78 -1.23
C PRO A 412 4.71 -11.09 -0.62
N MET A 413 5.36 -11.73 0.32
CA MET A 413 6.61 -11.28 0.91
C MET A 413 7.71 -11.16 -0.16
N LEU A 414 8.65 -10.22 0.02
CA LEU A 414 9.72 -9.96 -0.95
C LEU A 414 10.71 -11.12 -1.10
N ASN A 415 10.83 -11.95 -0.07
CA ASN A 415 11.69 -13.14 -0.03
C ASN A 415 10.97 -14.41 -0.49
N ILE A 416 9.91 -14.27 -1.29
CA ILE A 416 9.20 -15.40 -1.88
C ILE A 416 10.06 -16.10 -2.91
N GLY A 417 9.91 -17.42 -3.00
CA GLY A 417 10.57 -18.26 -3.99
C GLY A 417 9.66 -18.70 -5.15
N LYS A 418 10.28 -19.27 -6.17
CA LYS A 418 9.57 -19.82 -7.34
C LYS A 418 8.54 -20.90 -6.93
N ALA A 419 8.90 -21.78 -6.00
CA ALA A 419 8.00 -22.85 -5.54
C ALA A 419 6.71 -22.33 -4.91
N ASP A 420 6.80 -21.23 -4.13
CA ASP A 420 5.63 -20.60 -3.52
C ASP A 420 4.73 -19.97 -4.59
N ILE A 421 5.33 -19.34 -5.63
CA ILE A 421 4.58 -18.79 -6.76
C ILE A 421 3.88 -19.91 -7.53
N ASP A 422 4.57 -21.01 -7.82
CA ASP A 422 3.99 -22.16 -8.53
C ASP A 422 2.83 -22.78 -7.74
N GLU A 423 2.95 -22.85 -6.40
CA GLU A 423 1.84 -23.28 -5.54
C GLU A 423 0.67 -22.31 -5.59
N ALA A 424 0.92 -21.00 -5.49
CA ALA A 424 -0.13 -19.99 -5.58
C ALA A 424 -0.86 -20.04 -6.94
N ILE A 425 -0.12 -20.17 -8.03
CA ILE A 425 -0.69 -20.32 -9.39
C ILE A 425 -1.57 -21.56 -9.49
N ARG A 426 -1.11 -22.71 -8.98
CA ARG A 426 -1.90 -23.94 -8.95
C ARG A 426 -3.22 -23.77 -8.16
N ILE A 427 -3.16 -23.06 -7.03
CA ILE A 427 -4.36 -22.76 -6.23
C ILE A 427 -5.29 -21.78 -6.97
N LEU A 428 -4.73 -20.73 -7.59
CA LEU A 428 -5.49 -19.78 -8.38
C LEU A 428 -6.17 -20.47 -9.58
N ASP A 429 -5.45 -21.30 -10.33
CA ASP A 429 -5.99 -22.05 -11.48
C ASP A 429 -7.18 -22.92 -11.07
N ARG A 430 -7.03 -23.69 -10.00
CA ARG A 430 -8.12 -24.48 -9.43
C ARG A 430 -9.30 -23.60 -9.00
N SER A 431 -9.01 -22.48 -8.33
CA SER A 431 -10.04 -21.58 -7.79
C SER A 431 -10.82 -20.85 -8.88
N PHE A 432 -10.17 -20.49 -9.98
CA PHE A 432 -10.82 -19.95 -11.17
C PHE A 432 -11.70 -20.99 -11.87
N GLY A 433 -11.22 -22.24 -11.98
CA GLY A 433 -12.02 -23.34 -12.55
C GLY A 433 -13.29 -23.70 -11.76
N GLU A 434 -13.38 -23.28 -10.50
CA GLU A 434 -14.55 -23.46 -9.62
C GLU A 434 -15.50 -22.25 -9.62
N LEU A 435 -15.19 -21.17 -10.37
CA LEU A 435 -16.11 -20.04 -10.49
C LEU A 435 -17.36 -20.44 -11.28
N GLN A 436 -18.51 -20.08 -10.77
CA GLN A 436 -19.79 -20.17 -11.48
C GLN A 436 -19.96 -18.87 -12.30
N VAL A 437 -19.34 -18.81 -13.47
CA VAL A 437 -19.39 -17.66 -14.39
C VAL A 437 -20.31 -17.98 -15.54
#